data_f3ddf16f2cfb58cbaa7644b461593678
#
_entry.id   f3ddf16f2cfb58cbaa7644b461593678
#
_cell.length_a   1.000
_cell.length_b   1.000
_cell.length_c   1.000
_cell.angle_alpha   90.00
_cell.angle_beta   90.00
_cell.angle_gamma   90.00
#
_symmetry.space_group_name_H-M   'P 1'
#
loop_
_entity.id
_entity.type
_entity.pdbx_description
1 polymer ?
#
loop_
_entity_poly.entity_id
_entity_poly.type
_entity_poly.pdbx_seq_one_letter_code
_entity_poly.pdbx_strand_id
1 'polypeptide(L)'
;MCCIYKGVKNIKKERLMIMKKYTLKKLVSLMLANVFLLLIAFVPAKAAVNEDVAPCYNNVVSVSSVASISSTGVLKVTNSYSGDSSVTTKAVITTYVEKRVLGLFWSRVDIGQTDDEWIDTIYDYEYSGSHSIQLSSTGTYRVTVEYVIYGSGGTADTITKEIEKSYS
;
A
#
# COMPACT_ATOMS: atom_id res chain seq x y z
N MET A 1 8.20 70.75 -34.91
CA MET A 1 9.03 69.53 -35.05
C MET A 1 9.03 68.65 -33.79
N CYS A 2 8.19 68.88 -32.76
CA CYS A 2 8.23 68.17 -31.42
C CYS A 2 7.19 67.02 -31.24
N CYS A 3 6.14 66.92 -32.08
CA CYS A 3 5.09 65.91 -31.95
C CYS A 3 5.44 64.52 -32.54
N ILE A 4 6.36 64.44 -33.50
CA ILE A 4 6.70 63.16 -34.16
C ILE A 4 7.58 62.27 -33.25
N TYR A 5 8.40 62.89 -32.39
CA TYR A 5 9.33 62.15 -31.52
C TYR A 5 8.64 61.40 -30.35
N LYS A 6 7.47 61.86 -29.88
CA LYS A 6 6.71 61.20 -28.82
C LYS A 6 6.01 59.94 -29.31
N GLY A 7 5.54 59.88 -30.53
CA GLY A 7 4.87 58.73 -31.12
C GLY A 7 5.80 57.53 -31.32
N VAL A 8 7.04 57.76 -31.77
CA VAL A 8 8.00 56.64 -32.00
C VAL A 8 8.48 55.97 -30.71
N LYS A 9 8.60 56.72 -29.60
CA LYS A 9 8.96 56.14 -28.29
C LYS A 9 7.85 55.26 -27.73
N ASN A 10 6.58 55.59 -27.93
CA ASN A 10 5.45 54.81 -27.46
C ASN A 10 5.33 53.48 -28.21
N ILE A 11 5.49 53.49 -29.54
CA ILE A 11 5.44 52.29 -30.36
C ILE A 11 6.57 51.30 -30.00
N LYS A 12 7.78 51.79 -29.72
CA LYS A 12 8.90 50.95 -29.26
C LYS A 12 8.62 50.33 -27.90
N LYS A 13 8.01 51.07 -26.99
CA LYS A 13 7.68 50.58 -25.63
C LYS A 13 6.59 49.51 -25.66
N GLU A 14 5.57 49.66 -26.51
CA GLU A 14 4.52 48.65 -26.69
C GLU A 14 5.05 47.37 -27.35
N ARG A 15 5.87 47.49 -28.40
CA ARG A 15 6.50 46.33 -29.05
C ARG A 15 7.40 45.55 -28.08
N LEU A 16 8.13 46.25 -27.21
CA LEU A 16 8.98 45.63 -26.19
C LEU A 16 8.17 44.89 -25.12
N MET A 17 7.01 45.42 -24.71
CA MET A 17 6.10 44.76 -23.77
C MET A 17 5.44 43.54 -24.40
N ILE A 18 5.04 43.60 -25.66
CA ILE A 18 4.45 42.45 -26.36
C ILE A 18 5.49 41.33 -26.50
N MET A 19 6.73 41.67 -26.90
CA MET A 19 7.81 40.65 -26.97
C MET A 19 8.12 40.01 -25.62
N LYS A 20 8.15 40.77 -24.53
CA LYS A 20 8.35 40.22 -23.17
C LYS A 20 7.22 39.30 -22.76
N LYS A 21 5.96 39.60 -23.07
CA LYS A 21 4.82 38.73 -22.82
C LYS A 21 4.88 37.41 -23.61
N TYR A 22 5.35 37.47 -24.87
CA TYR A 22 5.50 36.29 -25.73
C TYR A 22 6.61 35.35 -25.24
N THR A 23 7.75 35.91 -24.86
CA THR A 23 8.87 35.12 -24.31
C THR A 23 8.51 34.50 -22.95
N LEU A 24 7.80 35.24 -22.10
CA LEU A 24 7.35 34.69 -20.79
C LEU A 24 6.35 33.53 -20.97
N LYS A 25 5.39 33.65 -21.89
CA LYS A 25 4.44 32.57 -22.21
C LYS A 25 5.15 31.32 -22.75
N LYS A 26 6.14 31.49 -23.63
CA LYS A 26 6.95 30.36 -24.13
C LYS A 26 7.77 29.68 -23.03
N LEU A 27 8.37 30.48 -22.13
CA LEU A 27 9.13 29.96 -20.99
C LEU A 27 8.23 29.17 -19.99
N VAL A 28 7.04 29.69 -19.68
CA VAL A 28 6.07 29.02 -18.82
C VAL A 28 5.58 27.73 -19.47
N SER A 29 5.27 27.73 -20.76
CA SER A 29 4.86 26.53 -21.50
C SER A 29 5.96 25.46 -21.52
N LEU A 30 7.22 25.86 -21.68
CA LEU A 30 8.36 24.96 -21.71
C LEU A 30 8.61 24.36 -20.30
N MET A 31 8.45 25.16 -19.24
CA MET A 31 8.54 24.68 -17.86
C MET A 31 7.41 23.68 -17.51
N LEU A 32 6.17 23.97 -17.93
CA LEU A 32 5.05 23.04 -17.71
C LEU A 32 5.25 21.71 -18.45
N ALA A 33 5.77 21.75 -19.69
CA ALA A 33 6.05 20.55 -20.45
C ALA A 33 7.12 19.66 -19.78
N ASN A 34 8.17 20.28 -19.22
CA ASN A 34 9.20 19.53 -18.48
C ASN A 34 8.69 18.92 -17.16
N VAL A 35 7.82 19.63 -16.43
CA VAL A 35 7.19 19.09 -15.22
C VAL A 35 6.28 17.90 -15.56
N PHE A 36 5.55 17.99 -16.68
CA PHE A 36 4.70 16.87 -17.12
C PHE A 36 5.52 15.65 -17.56
N LEU A 37 6.66 15.86 -18.20
CA LEU A 37 7.58 14.78 -18.59
C LEU A 37 8.20 14.07 -17.37
N LEU A 38 8.54 14.83 -16.32
CA LEU A 38 9.05 14.29 -15.06
C LEU A 38 8.02 13.45 -14.31
N LEU A 39 6.72 13.81 -14.38
CA LEU A 39 5.65 13.05 -13.74
C LEU A 39 5.40 11.69 -14.41
N ILE A 40 5.68 11.56 -15.72
CA ILE A 40 5.53 10.29 -16.44
C ILE A 40 6.69 9.33 -16.13
N ALA A 41 7.88 9.85 -15.78
CA ALA A 41 9.04 9.03 -15.45
C ALA A 41 8.95 8.32 -14.08
N PHE A 42 7.97 8.68 -13.23
CA PHE A 42 7.72 8.05 -11.93
C PHE A 42 6.57 7.04 -11.92
N VAL A 43 6.15 6.53 -13.07
CA VAL A 43 5.31 5.32 -13.07
C VAL A 43 6.24 4.16 -12.70
N PRO A 44 6.11 3.57 -11.49
CA PRO A 44 6.87 2.38 -11.19
C PRO A 44 6.44 1.32 -12.20
N ALA A 45 7.34 0.91 -13.05
CA ALA A 45 7.16 -0.28 -13.86
C ALA A 45 6.97 -1.42 -12.86
N LYS A 46 5.72 -1.86 -12.65
CA LYS A 46 5.48 -3.16 -12.05
C LYS A 46 6.09 -4.17 -13.02
N ALA A 47 7.32 -4.56 -12.75
CA ALA A 47 7.87 -5.76 -13.33
C ALA A 47 6.92 -6.87 -12.89
N ALA A 48 6.13 -7.39 -13.84
CA ALA A 48 5.43 -8.63 -13.65
C ALA A 48 6.52 -9.72 -13.66
N VAL A 49 7.10 -9.97 -12.49
CA VAL A 49 7.84 -11.21 -12.25
C VAL A 49 6.77 -12.24 -11.96
N ASN A 50 6.21 -12.83 -13.02
CA ASN A 50 5.49 -14.07 -12.95
C ASN A 50 6.52 -15.19 -13.16
N GLU A 51 7.29 -15.48 -12.14
CA GLU A 51 7.75 -16.84 -11.89
C GLU A 51 7.14 -17.23 -10.55
N ASP A 52 6.06 -18.01 -10.62
CA ASP A 52 5.58 -18.84 -9.53
C ASP A 52 6.65 -19.92 -9.24
N VAL A 53 7.80 -19.49 -8.73
CA VAL A 53 8.65 -20.39 -7.97
C VAL A 53 7.88 -20.63 -6.68
N ALA A 54 7.25 -21.79 -6.58
CA ALA A 54 6.62 -22.21 -5.33
C ALA A 54 7.69 -22.09 -4.23
N PRO A 55 7.49 -21.24 -3.21
CA PRO A 55 8.49 -21.08 -2.17
C PRO A 55 8.71 -22.44 -1.54
N CYS A 56 9.98 -22.89 -1.54
CA CYS A 56 10.36 -24.11 -0.83
C CYS A 56 10.37 -23.76 0.67
N TYR A 57 9.28 -24.04 1.33
CA TYR A 57 9.19 -23.92 2.78
C TYR A 57 9.89 -25.08 3.47
N ASN A 58 10.57 -24.79 4.57
CA ASN A 58 11.35 -25.78 5.33
C ASN A 58 10.52 -26.44 6.42
N ASN A 59 9.58 -25.70 7.02
CA ASN A 59 8.88 -26.09 8.24
C ASN A 59 7.35 -26.09 8.08
N VAL A 60 6.80 -25.62 6.97
CA VAL A 60 5.36 -25.55 6.75
C VAL A 60 4.96 -26.13 5.40
N VAL A 61 3.80 -26.79 5.36
CA VAL A 61 3.19 -27.34 4.14
C VAL A 61 2.26 -26.31 3.51
N SER A 62 1.41 -25.66 4.33
CA SER A 62 0.45 -24.69 3.83
C SER A 62 0.06 -23.67 4.90
N VAL A 63 -0.30 -22.46 4.44
CA VAL A 63 -0.93 -21.42 5.27
C VAL A 63 -2.16 -20.88 4.56
N SER A 64 -3.18 -20.53 5.33
CA SER A 64 -4.41 -19.93 4.81
C SER A 64 -4.91 -18.84 5.76
N SER A 65 -5.30 -17.70 5.18
CA SER A 65 -5.99 -16.63 5.89
C SER A 65 -7.24 -16.23 5.13
N VAL A 66 -8.34 -16.08 5.83
CA VAL A 66 -9.62 -15.65 5.26
C VAL A 66 -10.17 -14.52 6.13
N ALA A 67 -10.58 -13.43 5.50
CA ALA A 67 -11.27 -12.33 6.18
C ALA A 67 -12.66 -12.11 5.60
N SER A 68 -13.63 -11.82 6.47
CA SER A 68 -14.99 -11.46 6.09
C SER A 68 -15.50 -10.31 6.94
N ILE A 69 -16.35 -9.47 6.38
CA ILE A 69 -17.05 -8.41 7.11
C ILE A 69 -18.54 -8.66 6.98
N SER A 70 -19.24 -8.71 8.13
CA SER A 70 -20.69 -8.86 8.16
C SER A 70 -21.39 -7.56 7.78
N SER A 71 -22.69 -7.62 7.48
CA SER A 71 -23.52 -6.44 7.25
C SER A 71 -23.61 -5.51 8.48
N THR A 72 -23.33 -6.02 9.67
CA THR A 72 -23.27 -5.24 10.91
C THR A 72 -21.88 -4.68 11.21
N GLY A 73 -20.89 -4.88 10.31
CA GLY A 73 -19.56 -4.35 10.45
C GLY A 73 -18.63 -5.19 11.34
N VAL A 74 -18.98 -6.44 11.65
CA VAL A 74 -18.03 -7.33 12.35
C VAL A 74 -17.05 -7.90 11.33
N LEU A 75 -15.79 -7.51 11.46
CA LEU A 75 -14.68 -8.15 10.76
C LEU A 75 -14.29 -9.42 11.51
N LYS A 76 -14.27 -10.54 10.80
CA LYS A 76 -13.74 -11.82 11.29
C LYS A 76 -12.58 -12.25 10.42
N VAL A 77 -11.46 -12.60 11.05
CA VAL A 77 -10.27 -13.16 10.41
C VAL A 77 -10.09 -14.58 10.91
N THR A 78 -9.90 -15.52 10.01
CA THR A 78 -9.59 -16.91 10.35
C THR A 78 -8.25 -17.26 9.74
N ASN A 79 -7.32 -17.70 10.58
CA ASN A 79 -5.97 -18.09 10.21
C ASN A 79 -5.77 -19.59 10.46
N SER A 80 -5.08 -20.24 9.57
CA SER A 80 -4.71 -21.64 9.73
C SER A 80 -3.36 -21.92 9.08
N TYR A 81 -2.67 -22.92 9.60
CA TYR A 81 -1.52 -23.51 8.95
C TYR A 81 -1.48 -25.03 9.19
N SER A 82 -0.79 -25.71 8.30
CA SER A 82 -0.45 -27.11 8.43
C SER A 82 1.03 -27.31 8.10
N GLY A 83 1.74 -27.95 8.95
CA GLY A 83 3.15 -28.34 8.81
C GLY A 83 3.31 -29.85 8.83
N ASP A 84 4.56 -30.29 8.83
CA ASP A 84 4.92 -31.70 9.05
C ASP A 84 5.12 -31.95 10.53
N SER A 85 4.40 -32.93 11.09
CA SER A 85 4.46 -33.29 12.52
C SER A 85 5.85 -33.71 13.00
N SER A 86 6.73 -34.13 12.07
CA SER A 86 8.12 -34.50 12.38
C SER A 86 9.09 -33.32 12.31
N VAL A 87 8.67 -32.20 11.73
CA VAL A 87 9.53 -31.04 11.42
C VAL A 87 9.07 -29.81 12.18
N THR A 88 7.78 -29.45 12.10
CA THR A 88 7.22 -28.21 12.62
C THR A 88 7.12 -28.26 14.14
N THR A 89 7.66 -27.27 14.84
CA THR A 89 7.69 -27.24 16.32
C THR A 89 6.94 -26.08 16.92
N LYS A 90 6.85 -24.96 16.22
CA LYS A 90 6.24 -23.72 16.72
C LYS A 90 5.82 -22.83 15.58
N ALA A 91 4.74 -22.09 15.78
CA ALA A 91 4.39 -20.94 14.92
C ALA A 91 4.08 -19.70 15.76
N VAL A 92 4.37 -18.52 15.20
CA VAL A 92 3.89 -17.24 15.68
C VAL A 92 3.10 -16.62 14.53
N ILE A 93 1.84 -16.28 14.79
CA ILE A 93 0.95 -15.67 13.80
C ILE A 93 0.60 -14.28 14.32
N THR A 94 1.05 -13.27 13.61
CA THR A 94 0.72 -11.87 13.91
C THR A 94 -0.32 -11.37 12.91
N THR A 95 -1.44 -10.87 13.42
CA THR A 95 -2.54 -10.36 12.58
C THR A 95 -2.87 -8.93 12.98
N TYR A 96 -2.95 -8.05 12.01
CA TYR A 96 -3.37 -6.67 12.22
C TYR A 96 -4.31 -6.17 11.11
N VAL A 97 -5.05 -5.12 11.46
CA VAL A 97 -6.05 -4.51 10.59
C VAL A 97 -5.69 -3.07 10.32
N GLU A 98 -5.84 -2.66 9.08
CA GLU A 98 -5.66 -1.27 8.66
C GLU A 98 -6.90 -0.79 7.91
N LYS A 99 -7.20 0.50 8.03
CA LYS A 99 -8.23 1.18 7.26
C LYS A 99 -7.61 2.13 6.26
N ARG A 100 -8.16 2.16 5.05
CA ARG A 100 -7.75 3.12 4.02
C ARG A 100 -8.30 4.50 4.33
N VAL A 101 -7.42 5.48 4.51
CA VAL A 101 -7.75 6.88 4.84
C VAL A 101 -7.55 7.74 3.60
N LEU A 102 -8.56 8.54 3.25
CA LEU A 102 -8.58 9.42 2.07
C LEU A 102 -8.25 8.71 0.73
N GLY A 103 -8.40 7.39 0.69
CA GLY A 103 -8.03 6.59 -0.49
C GLY A 103 -6.53 6.48 -0.76
N LEU A 104 -5.65 7.01 0.11
CA LEU A 104 -4.21 7.18 -0.15
C LEU A 104 -3.33 6.35 0.79
N PHE A 105 -3.63 6.34 2.09
CA PHE A 105 -2.78 5.66 3.08
C PHE A 105 -3.55 4.66 3.89
N TRP A 106 -2.82 3.72 4.49
CA TRP A 106 -3.30 2.75 5.44
C TRP A 106 -3.01 3.23 6.86
N SER A 107 -3.99 3.14 7.75
CA SER A 107 -3.88 3.49 9.16
C SER A 107 -4.30 2.30 10.00
N ARG A 108 -3.53 1.96 11.02
CA ARG A 108 -3.87 0.89 11.97
C ARG A 108 -5.23 1.15 12.59
N VAL A 109 -5.98 0.08 12.79
CA VAL A 109 -7.25 0.07 13.48
C VAL A 109 -6.99 -0.39 14.91
N ASP A 110 -7.43 0.42 15.88
CA ASP A 110 -7.39 0.03 17.28
C ASP A 110 -8.29 -1.21 17.49
N ILE A 111 -7.67 -2.31 17.87
CA ILE A 111 -8.31 -3.59 18.13
C ILE A 111 -8.39 -3.91 19.62
N GLY A 112 -7.97 -2.96 20.47
CA GLY A 112 -7.96 -3.12 21.93
C GLY A 112 -6.89 -4.06 22.47
N GLN A 113 -5.84 -4.32 21.70
CA GLN A 113 -4.67 -5.11 22.06
C GLN A 113 -3.41 -4.25 22.05
N THR A 114 -2.35 -4.73 22.68
CA THR A 114 -1.05 -4.08 22.63
C THR A 114 -0.57 -4.01 21.16
N ASP A 115 -0.08 -2.85 20.76
CA ASP A 115 0.41 -2.56 19.40
C ASP A 115 -0.63 -2.79 18.27
N ASP A 116 -1.94 -2.89 18.63
CA ASP A 116 -3.04 -3.16 17.70
C ASP A 116 -2.81 -4.43 16.85
N GLU A 117 -2.32 -5.49 17.50
CA GLU A 117 -2.05 -6.78 16.87
C GLU A 117 -2.61 -7.94 17.70
N TRP A 118 -3.16 -8.95 17.03
CA TRP A 118 -3.38 -10.26 17.62
C TRP A 118 -2.15 -11.11 17.37
N ILE A 119 -1.58 -11.70 18.43
CA ILE A 119 -0.41 -12.55 18.36
C ILE A 119 -0.76 -13.92 18.94
N ASP A 120 -0.82 -14.92 18.06
CA ASP A 120 -1.01 -16.32 18.45
C ASP A 120 0.35 -17.04 18.43
N THR A 121 0.71 -17.64 19.55
CA THR A 121 1.91 -18.48 19.65
C THR A 121 1.47 -19.93 19.87
N ILE A 122 1.79 -20.79 18.93
CA ILE A 122 1.33 -22.18 18.84
C ILE A 122 2.54 -23.11 18.90
N TYR A 123 2.45 -24.17 19.69
CA TYR A 123 3.47 -25.23 19.82
C TYR A 123 2.93 -26.54 19.27
N ASP A 124 2.42 -26.50 18.04
CA ASP A 124 1.87 -27.64 17.32
C ASP A 124 2.29 -27.55 15.84
N TYR A 125 2.12 -28.61 15.09
CA TYR A 125 2.35 -28.64 13.64
C TYR A 125 1.13 -28.18 12.85
N GLU A 126 -0.03 -28.01 13.47
CA GLU A 126 -1.24 -27.49 12.83
C GLU A 126 -2.00 -26.51 13.74
N TYR A 127 -2.76 -25.61 13.12
CA TYR A 127 -3.58 -24.64 13.83
C TYR A 127 -4.71 -24.13 12.96
N SER A 128 -5.83 -23.84 13.61
CA SER A 128 -6.91 -23.03 13.04
C SER A 128 -7.55 -22.21 14.15
N GLY A 129 -7.53 -20.91 14.01
CA GLY A 129 -8.11 -19.97 14.96
C GLY A 129 -8.72 -18.75 14.28
N SER A 130 -9.48 -17.96 15.03
CA SER A 130 -10.08 -16.76 14.49
C SER A 130 -10.17 -15.63 15.51
N HIS A 131 -10.00 -14.39 15.01
CA HIS A 131 -10.21 -13.16 15.74
C HIS A 131 -11.35 -12.36 15.12
N SER A 132 -11.98 -11.51 15.91
CA SER A 132 -13.06 -10.65 15.44
C SER A 132 -13.03 -9.29 16.10
N ILE A 133 -13.39 -8.25 15.35
CA ILE A 133 -13.53 -6.89 15.87
C ILE A 133 -14.75 -6.21 15.24
N GLN A 134 -15.43 -5.36 16.00
CA GLN A 134 -16.46 -4.47 15.50
C GLN A 134 -15.78 -3.25 14.84
N LEU A 135 -15.98 -3.08 13.55
CA LEU A 135 -15.51 -1.91 12.82
C LEU A 135 -16.36 -0.68 13.16
N SER A 136 -15.72 0.45 13.39
CA SER A 136 -16.36 1.70 13.80
C SER A 136 -17.00 2.49 12.66
N SER A 137 -16.66 2.19 11.41
CA SER A 137 -17.13 2.96 10.25
C SER A 137 -16.96 2.19 8.95
N THR A 138 -17.72 2.57 7.92
CA THR A 138 -17.58 2.03 6.56
C THR A 138 -16.24 2.42 5.93
N GLY A 139 -15.83 1.67 4.92
CA GLY A 139 -14.58 1.91 4.18
C GLY A 139 -13.89 0.64 3.70
N THR A 140 -12.70 0.79 3.14
CA THR A 140 -11.85 -0.32 2.73
C THR A 140 -10.86 -0.65 3.84
N TYR A 141 -10.79 -1.91 4.18
CA TYR A 141 -9.92 -2.45 5.23
C TYR A 141 -8.96 -3.46 4.62
N ARG A 142 -7.75 -3.50 5.15
CA ARG A 142 -6.73 -4.48 4.84
C ARG A 142 -6.39 -5.25 6.11
N VAL A 143 -6.44 -6.56 6.01
CA VAL A 143 -5.94 -7.48 7.03
C VAL A 143 -4.60 -7.99 6.56
N THR A 144 -3.58 -7.83 7.38
CA THR A 144 -2.26 -8.42 7.14
C THR A 144 -2.01 -9.48 8.18
N VAL A 145 -1.59 -10.66 7.72
CA VAL A 145 -1.27 -11.81 8.57
C VAL A 145 0.15 -12.25 8.24
N GLU A 146 1.00 -12.24 9.24
CA GLU A 146 2.38 -12.73 9.16
C GLU A 146 2.48 -14.05 9.93
N TYR A 147 2.96 -15.08 9.26
CA TYR A 147 3.26 -16.39 9.83
C TYR A 147 4.77 -16.52 9.94
N VAL A 148 5.28 -16.80 11.13
CA VAL A 148 6.68 -17.20 11.36
C VAL A 148 6.68 -18.60 11.93
N ILE A 149 7.08 -19.60 11.12
CA ILE A 149 6.96 -21.02 11.43
C ILE A 149 8.34 -21.65 11.59
N TYR A 150 8.56 -22.22 12.74
CA TYR A 150 9.82 -22.79 13.18
C TYR A 150 9.77 -24.32 13.16
N GLY A 151 10.93 -24.94 12.95
CA GLY A 151 11.05 -26.37 12.98
C GLY A 151 12.48 -26.85 12.76
N SER A 152 12.66 -28.16 12.64
CA SER A 152 13.95 -28.81 12.37
C SER A 152 14.34 -28.83 10.88
N GLY A 153 13.46 -28.37 9.98
CA GLY A 153 13.69 -28.37 8.54
C GLY A 153 14.69 -27.33 8.06
N GLY A 154 15.04 -26.33 8.91
CA GLY A 154 15.97 -25.27 8.56
C GLY A 154 15.63 -23.94 9.24
N THR A 155 15.90 -22.83 8.54
CA THR A 155 15.50 -21.49 9.00
C THR A 155 13.97 -21.38 9.06
N ALA A 156 13.48 -20.52 9.96
CA ALA A 156 12.03 -20.27 10.05
C ALA A 156 11.47 -19.76 8.71
N ASP A 157 10.29 -20.27 8.38
CA ASP A 157 9.54 -19.78 7.20
C ASP A 157 8.75 -18.53 7.62
N THR A 158 8.90 -17.44 6.87
CA THR A 158 8.11 -16.22 7.06
C THR A 158 7.20 -16.03 5.85
N ILE A 159 5.90 -15.96 6.10
CA ILE A 159 4.88 -15.86 5.04
C ILE A 159 3.91 -14.76 5.41
N THR A 160 3.73 -13.78 4.53
CA THR A 160 2.77 -12.68 4.70
C THR A 160 1.58 -12.84 3.77
N LYS A 161 0.37 -12.67 4.29
CA LYS A 161 -0.89 -12.62 3.55
C LYS A 161 -1.54 -11.27 3.75
N GLU A 162 -1.99 -10.66 2.66
CA GLU A 162 -2.77 -9.42 2.69
C GLU A 162 -4.15 -9.66 2.07
N ILE A 163 -5.21 -9.22 2.75
CA ILE A 163 -6.59 -9.42 2.32
C ILE A 163 -7.33 -8.09 2.43
N GLU A 164 -7.78 -7.56 1.31
CA GLU A 164 -8.61 -6.34 1.31
C GLU A 164 -10.11 -6.71 1.32
N LYS A 165 -10.88 -5.97 2.12
CA LYS A 165 -12.34 -6.09 2.24
C LYS A 165 -12.97 -4.70 2.36
N SER A 166 -14.16 -4.55 1.77
CA SER A 166 -14.96 -3.32 1.89
C SER A 166 -16.13 -3.55 2.82
N TYR A 167 -16.35 -2.58 3.70
CA TYR A 167 -17.55 -2.45 4.55
C TYR A 167 -18.36 -1.26 4.05
N SER A 168 -19.57 -1.49 3.59
CA SER A 168 -20.50 -0.48 3.02
C SER A 168 -21.83 -0.48 3.74
#